data_0d31afa14eccd4474cbe8f30c840fac7
#
_entry.id   0d31afa14eccd4474cbe8f30c840fac7
#
_cell.length_a   1.000
_cell.length_b   1.000
_cell.length_c   1.000
_cell.angle_alpha   90.00
_cell.angle_beta   90.00
_cell.angle_gamma   90.00
#
_symmetry.space_group_name_H-M   'P 1'
#
loop_
_entity.id
_entity.type
_entity.pdbx_description
1 polymer ?
#
loop_
_entity_poly.entity_id
_entity_poly.type
_entity_poly.pdbx_seq_one_letter_code
_entity_poly.pdbx_strand_id
1 'polypeptide(L)'
;MASFKGKYIFLEFSASWCSWCKKEIPSIRQAYERFKDSVVFITIHLDDNRDKWLKDLETHAVPWYCLTDLKAWKSPVAKAYNIAGVPNCFIIGKDGLIKAKELRREEITQQLEKLLAAGKGIQFRTGSFQDALQEAEATGKLIFLDGYTSWCAPCKMMNTTVFTDPEVGHFFNEHFINVKFDMEKGEGRELLKRYGMQVFPTYLLLDAAGNEVHRVVGGHDAGEFIRLIREGMDPENSIAGMQKRYETGDREADFLRRYITTLGGGYRFDKIPAVLDELCRKNGETVNEEDWQLIRRYLSDPSSYTFHFVAKHRELFTAYIAPEELEAWIQKVLYVPVFNTVNSLVFDEKEYDAGRFKTLRKDIKIVRPEQKSYLLSILDYYDAFRMDKMDKVLSIFKKQFMSLPASDRWGLTMQLNAMLCAKGNKAQCEEGLHIFRQLFNPVDPILKNFENALNKRIGSL
;
A
#
# COMPACT_ATOMS: atom_id res chain seq x y z
N MET A 1 13.10 -38.47 -2.29
CA MET A 1 12.48 -37.11 -2.18
C MET A 1 13.48 -36.00 -2.52
N ALA A 2 14.73 -36.05 -2.05
CA ALA A 2 15.71 -34.99 -2.37
C ALA A 2 15.95 -34.78 -3.89
N SER A 3 15.91 -35.86 -4.69
CA SER A 3 16.06 -35.82 -6.16
C SER A 3 14.89 -35.18 -6.91
N PHE A 4 13.77 -34.92 -6.26
CA PHE A 4 12.56 -34.31 -6.85
C PHE A 4 12.27 -32.91 -6.28
N LYS A 5 13.23 -32.30 -5.58
CA LYS A 5 13.09 -30.95 -5.06
C LYS A 5 12.75 -29.96 -6.18
N GLY A 6 11.75 -29.12 -5.97
CA GLY A 6 11.26 -28.15 -6.96
C GLY A 6 10.26 -28.70 -7.99
N LYS A 7 9.80 -29.96 -7.82
CA LYS A 7 8.75 -30.57 -8.65
C LYS A 7 7.48 -30.82 -7.84
N TYR A 8 6.35 -30.85 -8.51
CA TYR A 8 5.14 -31.40 -7.91
C TYR A 8 5.26 -32.92 -7.82
N ILE A 9 4.78 -33.52 -6.72
CA ILE A 9 4.80 -34.94 -6.48
C ILE A 9 3.39 -35.40 -6.12
N PHE A 10 2.86 -36.35 -6.86
CA PHE A 10 1.72 -37.18 -6.44
C PHE A 10 2.28 -38.40 -5.73
N LEU A 11 1.99 -38.52 -4.44
CA LEU A 11 2.47 -39.62 -3.57
C LEU A 11 1.27 -40.44 -3.11
N GLU A 12 1.23 -41.72 -3.50
CA GLU A 12 0.22 -42.68 -3.03
C GLU A 12 0.83 -43.69 -2.11
N PHE A 13 0.07 -44.13 -1.08
CA PHE A 13 0.33 -45.31 -0.29
C PHE A 13 -0.67 -46.39 -0.67
N SER A 14 -0.16 -47.56 -1.06
CA SER A 14 -0.90 -48.70 -1.60
C SER A 14 -0.41 -50.04 -1.04
N ALA A 15 -0.98 -51.15 -1.49
CA ALA A 15 -0.48 -52.52 -1.19
C ALA A 15 -1.05 -53.52 -2.19
N SER A 16 -0.29 -54.60 -2.47
CA SER A 16 -0.70 -55.69 -3.36
C SER A 16 -1.97 -56.41 -2.92
N TRP A 17 -2.25 -56.46 -1.64
CA TRP A 17 -3.45 -57.04 -1.03
C TRP A 17 -4.65 -56.11 -0.95
N CYS A 18 -4.49 -54.80 -1.33
CA CYS A 18 -5.54 -53.79 -1.20
C CYS A 18 -6.45 -53.75 -2.43
N SER A 19 -7.64 -54.31 -2.33
CA SER A 19 -8.62 -54.29 -3.42
C SER A 19 -9.15 -52.89 -3.78
N TRP A 20 -9.22 -51.97 -2.80
CA TRP A 20 -9.63 -50.60 -3.02
C TRP A 20 -8.57 -49.80 -3.78
N CYS A 21 -7.27 -50.03 -3.48
CA CYS A 21 -6.17 -49.40 -4.20
C CYS A 21 -6.21 -49.74 -5.71
N LYS A 22 -6.50 -51.01 -6.03
CA LYS A 22 -6.62 -51.45 -7.41
C LYS A 22 -7.74 -50.72 -8.21
N LYS A 23 -8.78 -50.28 -7.51
CA LYS A 23 -9.88 -49.51 -8.11
C LYS A 23 -9.49 -48.05 -8.37
N GLU A 24 -8.44 -47.50 -7.72
CA GLU A 24 -7.92 -46.17 -7.98
C GLU A 24 -6.95 -46.12 -9.17
N ILE A 25 -6.30 -47.24 -9.55
CA ILE A 25 -5.28 -47.31 -10.61
C ILE A 25 -5.76 -46.67 -11.93
N PRO A 26 -6.98 -46.90 -12.41
CA PRO A 26 -7.44 -46.26 -13.67
C PRO A 26 -7.45 -44.75 -13.61
N SER A 27 -7.93 -44.16 -12.50
CA SER A 27 -7.98 -42.71 -12.30
C SER A 27 -6.57 -42.11 -12.14
N ILE A 28 -5.68 -42.79 -11.40
CA ILE A 28 -4.28 -42.39 -11.29
C ILE A 28 -3.57 -42.48 -12.63
N ARG A 29 -3.84 -43.51 -13.46
CA ARG A 29 -3.30 -43.63 -14.81
C ARG A 29 -3.75 -42.47 -15.70
N GLN A 30 -5.03 -42.12 -15.65
CA GLN A 30 -5.55 -40.97 -16.40
C GLN A 30 -4.85 -39.66 -15.96
N ALA A 31 -4.68 -39.44 -14.67
CA ALA A 31 -3.95 -38.30 -14.16
C ALA A 31 -2.46 -38.35 -14.58
N TYR A 32 -1.82 -39.52 -14.53
CA TYR A 32 -0.42 -39.69 -14.96
C TYR A 32 -0.26 -39.33 -16.44
N GLU A 33 -1.05 -39.91 -17.34
CA GLU A 33 -0.92 -39.60 -18.79
C GLU A 33 -1.06 -38.11 -19.07
N ARG A 34 -1.90 -37.43 -18.30
CA ARG A 34 -2.14 -35.99 -18.49
C ARG A 34 -1.04 -35.10 -17.90
N PHE A 35 -0.40 -35.52 -16.80
CA PHE A 35 0.47 -34.64 -16.03
C PHE A 35 1.91 -35.15 -15.86
N LYS A 36 2.30 -36.28 -16.47
CA LYS A 36 3.62 -36.92 -16.34
C LYS A 36 4.83 -36.03 -16.60
N ASP A 37 4.67 -34.99 -17.44
CA ASP A 37 5.71 -34.03 -17.75
C ASP A 37 5.89 -32.96 -16.65
N SER A 38 4.87 -32.75 -15.80
CA SER A 38 4.83 -31.68 -14.81
C SER A 38 4.80 -32.20 -13.37
N VAL A 39 4.40 -33.45 -13.16
CA VAL A 39 4.22 -34.09 -11.84
C VAL A 39 4.96 -35.41 -11.79
N VAL A 40 5.70 -35.63 -10.73
CA VAL A 40 6.32 -36.93 -10.43
C VAL A 40 5.31 -37.81 -9.69
N PHE A 41 4.98 -38.97 -10.24
CA PHE A 41 4.08 -39.94 -9.60
C PHE A 41 4.87 -41.02 -8.89
N ILE A 42 4.55 -41.28 -7.62
CA ILE A 42 5.21 -42.26 -6.75
C ILE A 42 4.16 -43.02 -5.96
N THR A 43 4.18 -44.35 -6.05
CA THR A 43 3.40 -45.23 -5.15
C THR A 43 4.36 -45.94 -4.17
N ILE A 44 4.09 -45.82 -2.89
CA ILE A 44 4.76 -46.58 -1.82
C ILE A 44 3.87 -47.76 -1.41
N HIS A 45 4.35 -48.95 -1.67
CA HIS A 45 3.63 -50.18 -1.34
C HIS A 45 3.97 -50.67 0.08
N LEU A 46 2.93 -50.85 0.90
CA LEU A 46 3.04 -51.38 2.27
C LEU A 46 2.94 -52.94 2.25
N ASP A 47 3.83 -53.52 1.52
CA ASP A 47 3.97 -54.97 1.40
C ASP A 47 5.09 -55.52 2.28
N ASP A 48 4.98 -56.77 2.72
CA ASP A 48 6.00 -57.52 3.44
C ASP A 48 6.53 -58.73 2.65
N ASN A 49 5.90 -59.02 1.50
CA ASN A 49 6.27 -60.12 0.62
C ASN A 49 6.65 -59.61 -0.77
N ARG A 50 7.92 -59.82 -1.14
CA ARG A 50 8.49 -59.32 -2.39
C ARG A 50 7.84 -59.94 -3.64
N ASP A 51 7.56 -61.24 -3.59
CA ASP A 51 7.02 -61.98 -4.77
C ASP A 51 5.58 -61.55 -5.06
N LYS A 52 4.77 -61.37 -4.00
CA LYS A 52 3.41 -60.85 -4.15
C LYS A 52 3.41 -59.43 -4.70
N TRP A 53 4.29 -58.56 -4.21
CA TRP A 53 4.46 -57.19 -4.70
C TRP A 53 4.87 -57.17 -6.17
N LEU A 54 5.88 -57.96 -6.59
CA LEU A 54 6.34 -58.03 -7.98
C LEU A 54 5.24 -58.55 -8.90
N LYS A 55 4.50 -59.57 -8.49
CA LYS A 55 3.36 -60.09 -9.26
C LYS A 55 2.25 -59.06 -9.44
N ASP A 56 2.01 -58.23 -8.42
CA ASP A 56 1.02 -57.14 -8.53
C ASP A 56 1.48 -56.07 -9.52
N LEU A 57 2.76 -55.71 -9.49
CA LEU A 57 3.34 -54.75 -10.46
C LEU A 57 3.28 -55.25 -11.89
N GLU A 58 3.59 -56.54 -12.12
CA GLU A 58 3.44 -57.18 -13.44
C GLU A 58 1.99 -57.15 -13.91
N THR A 59 1.05 -57.45 -13.04
CA THR A 59 -0.39 -57.50 -13.35
C THR A 59 -0.95 -56.13 -13.75
N HIS A 60 -0.54 -55.09 -13.07
CA HIS A 60 -1.10 -53.74 -13.28
C HIS A 60 -0.25 -52.84 -14.20
N ALA A 61 1.03 -53.18 -14.41
CA ALA A 61 1.98 -52.53 -15.33
C ALA A 61 1.89 -50.97 -15.30
N VAL A 62 1.97 -50.38 -14.08
CA VAL A 62 1.86 -48.92 -13.93
C VAL A 62 3.14 -48.23 -14.41
N PRO A 63 3.06 -47.10 -15.12
CA PRO A 63 4.21 -46.45 -15.76
C PRO A 63 4.97 -45.49 -14.84
N TRP A 64 4.67 -45.41 -13.55
CA TRP A 64 5.30 -44.51 -12.57
C TRP A 64 6.13 -45.24 -11.53
N TYR A 65 6.76 -44.48 -10.63
CA TYR A 65 7.65 -45.07 -9.59
C TYR A 65 6.85 -45.87 -8.57
N CYS A 66 7.17 -47.15 -8.40
CA CYS A 66 6.64 -48.03 -7.38
C CYS A 66 7.76 -48.49 -6.45
N LEU A 67 7.63 -48.18 -5.16
CA LEU A 67 8.65 -48.38 -4.16
C LEU A 67 8.07 -49.21 -2.96
N THR A 68 8.90 -50.02 -2.35
CA THR A 68 8.59 -50.70 -1.09
C THR A 68 9.87 -50.89 -0.26
N ASP A 69 9.75 -50.88 1.05
CA ASP A 69 10.81 -51.28 1.99
C ASP A 69 10.56 -52.66 2.62
N LEU A 70 9.50 -53.33 2.17
CA LEU A 70 9.02 -54.65 2.63
C LEU A 70 8.77 -54.71 4.14
N LYS A 71 8.41 -53.58 4.75
CA LYS A 71 8.15 -53.50 6.21
C LYS A 71 6.67 -53.32 6.54
N ALA A 72 5.80 -53.39 5.55
CA ALA A 72 4.35 -53.19 5.70
C ALA A 72 4.06 -51.93 6.56
N TRP A 73 3.21 -52.05 7.57
CA TRP A 73 2.86 -50.98 8.51
C TRP A 73 4.01 -50.50 9.42
N LYS A 74 5.14 -51.21 9.44
CA LYS A 74 6.35 -50.80 10.19
C LYS A 74 7.23 -49.86 9.36
N SER A 75 6.87 -49.56 8.12
CA SER A 75 7.60 -48.63 7.24
C SER A 75 7.79 -47.26 7.93
N PRO A 76 9.04 -46.74 8.03
CA PRO A 76 9.30 -45.41 8.55
C PRO A 76 8.60 -44.30 7.75
N VAL A 77 8.44 -44.50 6.42
CA VAL A 77 7.78 -43.55 5.57
C VAL A 77 6.28 -43.52 5.86
N ALA A 78 5.62 -44.68 6.01
CA ALA A 78 4.21 -44.72 6.40
C ALA A 78 3.96 -44.04 7.75
N LYS A 79 4.87 -44.24 8.73
CA LYS A 79 4.80 -43.56 10.02
C LYS A 79 4.97 -42.05 9.90
N ALA A 80 5.94 -41.57 9.09
CA ALA A 80 6.20 -40.17 8.91
C ALA A 80 5.00 -39.41 8.28
N TYR A 81 4.20 -40.10 7.45
CA TYR A 81 2.98 -39.57 6.85
C TYR A 81 1.71 -39.91 7.64
N ASN A 82 1.86 -40.51 8.81
CA ASN A 82 0.77 -40.93 9.70
C ASN A 82 -0.31 -41.78 8.97
N ILE A 83 0.14 -42.78 8.18
CA ILE A 83 -0.76 -43.61 7.36
C ILE A 83 -1.44 -44.65 8.26
N ALA A 84 -2.76 -44.52 8.42
CA ALA A 84 -3.61 -45.43 9.17
C ALA A 84 -4.39 -46.42 8.25
N GLY A 85 -4.41 -46.18 6.96
CA GLY A 85 -5.12 -47.03 5.98
C GLY A 85 -4.67 -46.74 4.55
N VAL A 86 -4.90 -47.71 3.64
CA VAL A 86 -4.65 -47.58 2.21
C VAL A 86 -5.96 -47.85 1.42
N PRO A 87 -6.18 -47.18 0.27
CA PRO A 87 -5.31 -46.22 -0.36
C PRO A 87 -5.28 -44.88 0.39
N ASN A 88 -4.14 -44.20 0.37
CA ASN A 88 -4.02 -42.82 0.83
C ASN A 88 -3.09 -42.06 -0.09
N CYS A 89 -3.39 -40.81 -0.40
CA CYS A 89 -2.57 -40.04 -1.32
C CYS A 89 -2.38 -38.59 -0.87
N PHE A 90 -1.28 -38.01 -1.34
CA PHE A 90 -0.87 -36.65 -1.08
C PHE A 90 -0.40 -35.98 -2.38
N ILE A 91 -0.67 -34.70 -2.54
CA ILE A 91 0.02 -33.87 -3.51
C ILE A 91 0.97 -32.96 -2.76
N ILE A 92 2.24 -33.02 -3.13
CA ILE A 92 3.31 -32.22 -2.54
C ILE A 92 3.73 -31.16 -3.55
N GLY A 93 3.76 -29.90 -3.14
CA GLY A 93 4.13 -28.77 -3.96
C GLY A 93 5.63 -28.68 -4.23
N LYS A 94 6.04 -27.78 -5.11
CA LYS A 94 7.46 -27.49 -5.43
C LYS A 94 8.27 -27.04 -4.22
N ASP A 95 7.61 -26.47 -3.23
CA ASP A 95 8.15 -26.04 -1.93
C ASP A 95 8.33 -27.20 -0.92
N GLY A 96 7.91 -28.41 -1.31
CA GLY A 96 7.96 -29.60 -0.45
C GLY A 96 6.83 -29.69 0.58
N LEU A 97 5.86 -28.79 0.58
CA LEU A 97 4.71 -28.81 1.47
C LEU A 97 3.55 -29.61 0.87
N ILE A 98 2.76 -30.27 1.74
CA ILE A 98 1.55 -30.97 1.32
C ILE A 98 0.48 -29.94 0.93
N LYS A 99 0.02 -30.00 -0.32
CA LYS A 99 -1.00 -29.12 -0.89
C LYS A 99 -2.40 -29.76 -0.88
N ALA A 100 -2.47 -31.09 -0.91
CA ALA A 100 -3.71 -31.83 -0.79
C ALA A 100 -3.46 -33.24 -0.25
N LYS A 101 -4.48 -33.86 0.36
CA LYS A 101 -4.45 -35.22 0.90
C LYS A 101 -5.81 -35.92 0.74
N GLU A 102 -5.80 -37.25 0.81
CA GLU A 102 -7.00 -38.09 0.87
C GLU A 102 -7.91 -37.98 -0.36
N LEU A 103 -7.37 -37.56 -1.51
CA LEU A 103 -8.10 -37.44 -2.77
C LEU A 103 -8.50 -38.80 -3.35
N ARG A 104 -9.61 -38.85 -4.10
CA ARG A 104 -10.12 -40.06 -4.72
C ARG A 104 -10.52 -39.81 -6.19
N ARG A 105 -10.23 -40.78 -7.06
CA ARG A 105 -10.69 -40.79 -8.47
C ARG A 105 -10.46 -39.47 -9.18
N GLU A 106 -11.53 -38.82 -9.66
CA GLU A 106 -11.50 -37.57 -10.42
C GLU A 106 -10.97 -36.40 -9.66
N GLU A 107 -11.08 -36.41 -8.31
CA GLU A 107 -10.51 -35.33 -7.44
C GLU A 107 -9.00 -35.18 -7.61
N ILE A 108 -8.29 -36.31 -7.91
CA ILE A 108 -6.84 -36.30 -8.16
C ILE A 108 -6.53 -35.43 -9.39
N THR A 109 -7.26 -35.67 -10.49
CA THR A 109 -7.09 -34.90 -11.73
C THR A 109 -7.46 -33.45 -11.53
N GLN A 110 -8.61 -33.16 -10.93
CA GLN A 110 -9.09 -31.78 -10.68
C GLN A 110 -8.11 -31.00 -9.81
N GLN A 111 -7.59 -31.60 -8.75
CA GLN A 111 -6.66 -30.93 -7.85
C GLN A 111 -5.29 -30.70 -8.51
N LEU A 112 -4.79 -31.64 -9.31
CA LEU A 112 -3.56 -31.44 -10.10
C LEU A 112 -3.74 -30.36 -11.16
N GLU A 113 -4.89 -30.31 -11.86
CA GLU A 113 -5.23 -29.23 -12.79
C GLU A 113 -5.18 -27.87 -12.09
N LYS A 114 -5.86 -27.78 -10.95
CA LYS A 114 -5.91 -26.56 -10.14
C LYS A 114 -4.51 -26.09 -9.75
N LEU A 115 -3.67 -26.99 -9.23
CA LEU A 115 -2.31 -26.66 -8.81
C LEU A 115 -1.37 -26.32 -9.97
N LEU A 116 -1.51 -26.98 -11.11
CA LEU A 116 -0.68 -26.72 -12.29
C LEU A 116 -1.14 -25.48 -13.06
N ALA A 117 -2.44 -25.17 -13.08
CA ALA A 117 -2.97 -23.90 -13.58
C ALA A 117 -2.47 -22.73 -12.73
N ALA A 118 -2.40 -22.91 -11.40
CA ALA A 118 -1.80 -21.97 -10.48
C ALA A 118 -0.29 -21.71 -10.72
N GLY A 119 0.41 -22.63 -11.43
CA GLY A 119 1.82 -22.49 -11.77
C GLY A 119 2.17 -21.38 -12.78
N LYS A 120 1.20 -20.61 -13.27
CA LYS A 120 1.41 -19.59 -14.32
C LYS A 120 1.39 -18.14 -13.84
N GLY A 121 1.28 -17.87 -12.54
CA GLY A 121 1.11 -16.51 -12.04
C GLY A 121 -0.21 -15.85 -12.49
N ILE A 122 -0.35 -14.54 -12.27
CA ILE A 122 -1.54 -13.79 -12.71
C ILE A 122 -1.57 -13.70 -14.24
N GLN A 123 -2.70 -14.09 -14.84
CA GLN A 123 -2.95 -13.97 -16.27
C GLN A 123 -3.70 -12.65 -16.54
N PHE A 124 -2.96 -11.65 -17.00
CA PHE A 124 -3.54 -10.37 -17.38
C PHE A 124 -4.16 -10.45 -18.78
N ARG A 125 -5.39 -9.92 -18.91
CA ARG A 125 -6.06 -9.76 -20.20
C ARG A 125 -5.35 -8.73 -21.06
N THR A 126 -5.33 -8.99 -22.36
CA THR A 126 -4.98 -8.03 -23.40
C THR A 126 -6.27 -7.43 -23.95
N GLY A 127 -6.33 -6.13 -24.17
CA GLY A 127 -7.53 -5.44 -24.67
C GLY A 127 -7.76 -4.12 -23.95
N SER A 128 -8.90 -3.50 -24.21
CA SER A 128 -9.31 -2.24 -23.61
C SER A 128 -9.89 -2.45 -22.21
N PHE A 129 -9.98 -1.37 -21.44
CA PHE A 129 -10.69 -1.39 -20.17
C PHE A 129 -12.19 -1.69 -20.36
N GLN A 130 -12.77 -1.27 -21.50
CA GLN A 130 -14.16 -1.55 -21.84
C GLN A 130 -14.42 -3.06 -22.04
N ASP A 131 -13.46 -3.79 -22.63
CA ASP A 131 -13.57 -5.25 -22.78
C ASP A 131 -13.61 -5.95 -21.41
N ALA A 132 -12.81 -5.45 -20.46
CA ALA A 132 -12.80 -5.97 -19.08
C ALA A 132 -14.13 -5.71 -18.36
N LEU A 133 -14.77 -4.54 -18.56
CA LEU A 133 -16.09 -4.23 -17.99
C LEU A 133 -17.15 -5.19 -18.55
N GLN A 134 -17.15 -5.43 -19.87
CA GLN A 134 -18.09 -6.37 -20.50
C GLN A 134 -17.89 -7.82 -20.01
N GLU A 135 -16.64 -8.27 -19.87
CA GLU A 135 -16.34 -9.60 -19.32
C GLU A 135 -16.79 -9.70 -17.86
N ALA A 136 -16.59 -8.65 -17.06
CA ALA A 136 -17.04 -8.58 -15.67
C ALA A 136 -18.57 -8.65 -15.55
N GLU A 137 -19.30 -7.93 -16.39
CA GLU A 137 -20.77 -7.98 -16.48
C GLU A 137 -21.26 -9.38 -16.85
N ALA A 138 -20.63 -10.02 -17.83
CA ALA A 138 -21.01 -11.35 -18.30
C ALA A 138 -20.71 -12.46 -17.28
N THR A 139 -19.67 -12.31 -16.46
CA THR A 139 -19.19 -13.35 -15.52
C THR A 139 -19.56 -13.12 -14.07
N GLY A 140 -19.98 -11.91 -13.72
CA GLY A 140 -20.22 -11.48 -12.33
C GLY A 140 -18.95 -11.32 -11.49
N LYS A 141 -17.76 -11.39 -12.11
CA LYS A 141 -16.48 -11.23 -11.41
C LYS A 141 -16.11 -9.76 -11.23
N LEU A 142 -15.37 -9.46 -10.16
CA LEU A 142 -14.72 -8.17 -10.02
C LEU A 142 -13.54 -8.05 -11.01
N ILE A 143 -13.20 -6.82 -11.36
CA ILE A 143 -11.99 -6.50 -12.11
C ILE A 143 -10.87 -6.21 -11.13
N PHE A 144 -9.72 -6.88 -11.29
CA PHE A 144 -8.46 -6.49 -10.67
C PHE A 144 -7.66 -5.65 -11.67
N LEU A 145 -7.44 -4.39 -11.35
CA LEU A 145 -6.68 -3.46 -12.18
C LEU A 145 -5.34 -3.12 -11.50
N ASP A 146 -4.22 -3.48 -12.15
CA ASP A 146 -2.87 -3.05 -11.79
C ASP A 146 -2.51 -1.76 -12.52
N GLY A 147 -2.49 -0.65 -11.78
CA GLY A 147 -2.04 0.66 -12.25
C GLY A 147 -0.55 0.86 -11.96
N TYR A 148 0.28 0.84 -13.01
CA TYR A 148 1.73 0.91 -12.89
C TYR A 148 2.35 2.01 -13.77
N THR A 149 3.66 2.28 -13.57
CA THR A 149 4.49 3.05 -14.49
C THR A 149 5.78 2.29 -14.82
N SER A 150 6.36 2.58 -15.98
CA SER A 150 7.55 1.85 -16.47
C SER A 150 8.82 2.07 -15.63
N TRP A 151 8.93 3.19 -14.93
CA TRP A 151 10.06 3.54 -14.05
C TRP A 151 9.89 3.07 -12.60
N CYS A 152 8.70 2.64 -12.20
CA CYS A 152 8.36 2.28 -10.82
C CYS A 152 9.09 1.00 -10.37
N ALA A 153 10.02 1.10 -9.45
CA ALA A 153 10.79 -0.05 -8.95
C ALA A 153 9.92 -1.06 -8.16
N PRO A 154 9.00 -0.65 -7.24
CA PRO A 154 8.09 -1.59 -6.60
C PRO A 154 7.17 -2.32 -7.59
N CYS A 155 6.72 -1.66 -8.67
CA CYS A 155 5.90 -2.30 -9.70
C CYS A 155 6.67 -3.44 -10.41
N LYS A 156 7.96 -3.21 -10.71
CA LYS A 156 8.83 -4.23 -11.31
C LYS A 156 9.02 -5.41 -10.37
N MET A 157 9.23 -5.15 -9.09
CA MET A 157 9.33 -6.21 -8.07
C MET A 157 8.05 -7.04 -8.03
N MET A 158 6.86 -6.43 -7.95
CA MET A 158 5.58 -7.15 -7.97
C MET A 158 5.42 -8.02 -9.22
N ASN A 159 5.76 -7.48 -10.40
CA ASN A 159 5.69 -8.24 -11.66
C ASN A 159 6.61 -9.47 -11.71
N THR A 160 7.79 -9.41 -11.08
CA THR A 160 8.78 -10.47 -11.18
C THR A 160 8.73 -11.49 -10.05
N THR A 161 8.15 -11.15 -8.91
CA THR A 161 8.11 -12.01 -7.72
C THR A 161 6.69 -12.41 -7.34
N VAL A 162 5.79 -11.45 -7.15
CA VAL A 162 4.44 -11.69 -6.61
C VAL A 162 3.47 -12.16 -7.71
N PHE A 163 3.44 -11.47 -8.85
CA PHE A 163 2.52 -11.83 -9.93
C PHE A 163 2.91 -13.12 -10.66
N THR A 164 4.14 -13.58 -10.50
CA THR A 164 4.60 -14.88 -11.00
C THR A 164 4.42 -16.01 -10.01
N ASP A 165 4.04 -15.70 -8.77
CA ASP A 165 3.79 -16.69 -7.73
C ASP A 165 2.56 -17.57 -8.09
N PRO A 166 2.68 -18.91 -8.01
CA PRO A 166 1.59 -19.82 -8.35
C PRO A 166 0.33 -19.67 -7.51
N GLU A 167 0.48 -19.37 -6.22
CA GLU A 167 -0.65 -19.21 -5.31
C GLU A 167 -1.39 -17.91 -5.58
N VAL A 168 -0.65 -16.82 -5.81
CA VAL A 168 -1.20 -15.54 -6.25
C VAL A 168 -1.92 -15.71 -7.59
N GLY A 169 -1.25 -16.34 -8.57
CA GLY A 169 -1.85 -16.58 -9.88
C GLY A 169 -3.15 -17.39 -9.82
N HIS A 170 -3.16 -18.45 -9.02
CA HIS A 170 -4.38 -19.24 -8.83
C HIS A 170 -5.51 -18.39 -8.24
N PHE A 171 -5.25 -17.69 -7.14
CA PHE A 171 -6.25 -16.84 -6.49
C PHE A 171 -6.81 -15.78 -7.43
N PHE A 172 -5.94 -15.03 -8.11
CA PHE A 172 -6.38 -13.92 -8.98
C PHE A 172 -7.12 -14.41 -10.24
N ASN A 173 -6.67 -15.49 -10.88
CA ASN A 173 -7.30 -16.02 -12.10
C ASN A 173 -8.66 -16.65 -11.80
N GLU A 174 -8.88 -17.18 -10.60
CA GLU A 174 -10.16 -17.72 -10.18
C GLU A 174 -11.20 -16.62 -9.90
N HIS A 175 -10.79 -15.53 -9.24
CA HIS A 175 -11.72 -14.54 -8.67
C HIS A 175 -11.91 -13.29 -9.53
N PHE A 176 -10.94 -12.95 -10.40
CA PHE A 176 -10.95 -11.64 -11.07
C PHE A 176 -10.81 -11.72 -12.59
N ILE A 177 -11.27 -10.65 -13.23
CA ILE A 177 -10.82 -10.25 -14.56
C ILE A 177 -9.57 -9.37 -14.33
N ASN A 178 -8.38 -9.93 -14.63
CA ASN A 178 -7.13 -9.25 -14.34
C ASN A 178 -6.70 -8.38 -15.52
N VAL A 179 -6.50 -7.09 -15.29
CA VAL A 179 -6.00 -6.12 -16.28
C VAL A 179 -4.88 -5.28 -15.70
N LYS A 180 -3.98 -4.79 -16.56
CA LYS A 180 -2.92 -3.87 -16.13
C LYS A 180 -2.70 -2.80 -17.17
N PHE A 181 -2.48 -1.56 -16.71
CA PHE A 181 -2.28 -0.39 -17.55
C PHE A 181 -1.08 0.44 -17.10
N ASP A 182 -0.28 0.88 -18.08
CA ASP A 182 0.74 1.91 -17.85
C ASP A 182 0.04 3.28 -17.72
N MET A 183 0.04 3.84 -16.52
CA MET A 183 -0.69 5.07 -16.20
C MET A 183 -0.16 6.32 -16.91
N GLU A 184 0.97 6.22 -17.61
CA GLU A 184 1.53 7.30 -18.40
C GLU A 184 1.23 7.14 -19.90
N LYS A 185 0.58 6.03 -20.34
CA LYS A 185 0.36 5.72 -21.75
C LYS A 185 -1.10 5.37 -22.06
N GLY A 186 -1.51 5.72 -23.27
CA GLY A 186 -2.81 5.31 -23.82
C GLY A 186 -3.97 5.55 -22.87
N GLU A 187 -4.83 4.53 -22.74
CA GLU A 187 -6.01 4.51 -21.89
C GLU A 187 -5.67 4.65 -20.38
N GLY A 188 -4.45 4.25 -19.96
CA GLY A 188 -4.00 4.40 -18.59
C GLY A 188 -4.04 5.84 -18.07
N ARG A 189 -3.81 6.85 -18.92
CA ARG A 189 -3.89 8.28 -18.53
C ARG A 189 -5.31 8.69 -18.12
N GLU A 190 -6.31 8.14 -18.77
CA GLU A 190 -7.72 8.41 -18.44
C GLU A 190 -8.11 7.67 -17.15
N LEU A 191 -7.66 6.43 -16.99
CA LEU A 191 -7.86 5.64 -15.77
C LEU A 191 -7.17 6.28 -14.56
N LEU A 192 -5.94 6.83 -14.75
CA LEU A 192 -5.24 7.58 -13.73
C LEU A 192 -6.08 8.73 -13.18
N LYS A 193 -6.68 9.53 -14.08
CA LYS A 193 -7.55 10.66 -13.72
C LYS A 193 -8.86 10.19 -13.10
N ARG A 194 -9.52 9.19 -13.72
CA ARG A 194 -10.81 8.65 -13.27
C ARG A 194 -10.75 8.16 -11.83
N TYR A 195 -9.69 7.44 -11.47
CA TYR A 195 -9.53 6.86 -10.14
C TYR A 195 -8.64 7.68 -9.20
N GLY A 196 -8.11 8.83 -9.64
CA GLY A 196 -7.29 9.72 -8.82
C GLY A 196 -6.07 9.02 -8.23
N MET A 197 -5.36 8.21 -9.03
CA MET A 197 -4.15 7.51 -8.57
C MET A 197 -3.00 8.51 -8.43
N GLN A 198 -2.29 8.50 -7.29
CA GLN A 198 -1.21 9.44 -6.99
C GLN A 198 0.14 8.77 -6.79
N VAL A 199 0.14 7.47 -6.53
CA VAL A 199 1.33 6.66 -6.21
C VAL A 199 1.27 5.32 -6.92
N PHE A 200 2.42 4.67 -7.12
CA PHE A 200 2.50 3.40 -7.84
C PHE A 200 3.34 2.37 -7.09
N PRO A 201 2.96 1.08 -7.19
CA PRO A 201 1.76 0.57 -7.83
C PRO A 201 0.48 0.90 -7.05
N THR A 202 -0.64 1.05 -7.75
CA THR A 202 -1.98 1.12 -7.18
C THR A 202 -2.84 0.03 -7.80
N TYR A 203 -3.46 -0.78 -6.96
CA TYR A 203 -4.33 -1.89 -7.34
C TYR A 203 -5.76 -1.54 -6.99
N LEU A 204 -6.67 -1.71 -7.95
CA LEU A 204 -8.09 -1.49 -7.75
C LEU A 204 -8.87 -2.78 -7.91
N LEU A 205 -9.82 -2.99 -7.02
CA LEU A 205 -10.95 -3.89 -7.25
C LEU A 205 -12.13 -3.04 -7.73
N LEU A 206 -12.65 -3.37 -8.90
CA LEU A 206 -13.75 -2.65 -9.53
C LEU A 206 -14.94 -3.60 -9.75
N ASP A 207 -16.15 -3.06 -9.65
CA ASP A 207 -17.35 -3.77 -10.09
C ASP A 207 -17.52 -3.72 -11.61
N ALA A 208 -18.53 -4.38 -12.14
CA ALA A 208 -18.81 -4.43 -13.59
C ALA A 208 -19.20 -3.07 -14.18
N ALA A 209 -19.67 -2.13 -13.36
CA ALA A 209 -19.91 -0.73 -13.78
C ALA A 209 -18.64 0.12 -13.75
N GLY A 210 -17.51 -0.42 -13.29
CA GLY A 210 -16.25 0.28 -13.13
C GLY A 210 -16.21 1.19 -11.90
N ASN A 211 -17.05 0.95 -10.89
CA ASN A 211 -16.96 1.65 -9.62
C ASN A 211 -15.86 1.01 -8.75
N GLU A 212 -15.12 1.85 -8.03
CA GLU A 212 -14.10 1.39 -7.10
C GLU A 212 -14.72 0.71 -5.88
N VAL A 213 -14.46 -0.59 -5.71
CA VAL A 213 -14.87 -1.38 -4.55
C VAL A 213 -13.80 -1.30 -3.45
N HIS A 214 -12.53 -1.46 -3.85
CA HIS A 214 -11.40 -1.41 -2.92
C HIS A 214 -10.13 -0.95 -3.62
N ARG A 215 -9.14 -0.54 -2.81
CA ARG A 215 -7.83 -0.08 -3.29
C ARG A 215 -6.73 -0.56 -2.35
N VAL A 216 -5.67 -1.09 -2.95
CA VAL A 216 -4.42 -1.45 -2.27
C VAL A 216 -3.28 -0.70 -2.95
N VAL A 217 -2.32 -0.20 -2.19
CA VAL A 217 -1.22 0.62 -2.71
C VAL A 217 0.12 0.12 -2.21
N GLY A 218 1.12 0.14 -3.10
CA GLY A 218 2.50 -0.21 -2.77
C GLY A 218 2.90 -1.64 -3.10
N GLY A 219 4.17 -1.95 -2.86
CA GLY A 219 4.70 -3.31 -3.01
C GLY A 219 4.46 -4.13 -1.76
N HIS A 220 4.08 -5.40 -1.92
CA HIS A 220 3.79 -6.34 -0.85
C HIS A 220 4.45 -7.68 -1.14
N ASP A 221 4.62 -8.55 -0.15
CA ASP A 221 4.87 -9.96 -0.39
C ASP A 221 3.58 -10.70 -0.82
N ALA A 222 3.73 -11.92 -1.31
CA ALA A 222 2.61 -12.69 -1.87
C ALA A 222 1.47 -12.95 -0.86
N GLY A 223 1.82 -13.30 0.38
CA GLY A 223 0.84 -13.61 1.42
C GLY A 223 0.06 -12.37 1.85
N GLU A 224 0.76 -11.27 2.11
CA GLU A 224 0.17 -9.99 2.48
C GLU A 224 -0.70 -9.44 1.34
N PHE A 225 -0.25 -9.57 0.09
CA PHE A 225 -1.02 -9.12 -1.07
C PHE A 225 -2.36 -9.85 -1.19
N ILE A 226 -2.36 -11.20 -1.12
CA ILE A 226 -3.60 -11.99 -1.11
C ILE A 226 -4.51 -11.58 0.06
N ARG A 227 -3.95 -11.36 1.25
CA ARG A 227 -4.71 -10.95 2.44
C ARG A 227 -5.44 -9.62 2.21
N LEU A 228 -4.72 -8.60 1.75
CA LEU A 228 -5.28 -7.27 1.48
C LEU A 228 -6.37 -7.30 0.40
N ILE A 229 -6.16 -8.07 -0.66
CA ILE A 229 -7.15 -8.22 -1.73
C ILE A 229 -8.39 -8.97 -1.23
N ARG A 230 -8.24 -10.02 -0.40
CA ARG A 230 -9.38 -10.73 0.22
C ARG A 230 -10.21 -9.82 1.12
N GLU A 231 -9.56 -8.97 1.92
CA GLU A 231 -10.25 -7.95 2.72
C GLU A 231 -11.08 -7.02 1.83
N GLY A 232 -10.53 -6.63 0.68
CA GLY A 232 -11.24 -5.80 -0.30
C GLY A 232 -12.41 -6.49 -1.02
N MET A 233 -12.44 -7.82 -1.06
CA MET A 233 -13.58 -8.59 -1.60
C MET A 233 -14.74 -8.68 -0.62
N ASP A 234 -14.48 -8.54 0.67
CA ASP A 234 -15.52 -8.59 1.70
C ASP A 234 -16.29 -7.25 1.71
N PRO A 235 -17.60 -7.25 1.46
CA PRO A 235 -18.41 -6.04 1.50
C PRO A 235 -18.34 -5.27 2.82
N GLU A 236 -18.07 -5.96 3.95
CA GLU A 236 -17.95 -5.31 5.26
C GLU A 236 -16.59 -4.63 5.49
N ASN A 237 -15.55 -5.06 4.77
CA ASN A 237 -14.17 -4.59 4.95
C ASN A 237 -13.64 -3.79 3.76
N SER A 238 -14.32 -3.83 2.60
CA SER A 238 -13.95 -3.01 1.45
C SER A 238 -14.14 -1.51 1.70
N ILE A 239 -13.38 -0.67 1.01
CA ILE A 239 -13.53 0.80 1.11
C ILE A 239 -14.95 1.22 0.77
N ALA A 240 -15.56 0.68 -0.29
CA ALA A 240 -16.92 1.01 -0.70
C ALA A 240 -17.96 0.56 0.33
N GLY A 241 -17.81 -0.64 0.90
CA GLY A 241 -18.71 -1.14 1.93
C GLY A 241 -18.63 -0.32 3.23
N MET A 242 -17.40 -0.03 3.69
CA MET A 242 -17.20 0.85 4.85
C MET A 242 -17.71 2.27 4.60
N GLN A 243 -17.52 2.81 3.39
CA GLN A 243 -18.09 4.11 3.03
C GLN A 243 -19.61 4.09 3.13
N LYS A 244 -20.27 3.06 2.60
CA LYS A 244 -21.72 2.91 2.69
C LYS A 244 -22.20 2.84 4.14
N ARG A 245 -21.52 2.07 5.00
CA ARG A 245 -21.83 2.01 6.45
C ARG A 245 -21.69 3.38 7.11
N TYR A 246 -20.62 4.09 6.81
CA TYR A 246 -20.42 5.45 7.30
C TYR A 246 -21.53 6.40 6.84
N GLU A 247 -21.92 6.36 5.55
CA GLU A 247 -22.99 7.18 4.99
C GLU A 247 -24.38 6.85 5.57
N THR A 248 -24.61 5.59 5.94
CA THR A 248 -25.86 5.15 6.60
C THR A 248 -25.88 5.41 8.11
N GLY A 249 -24.82 6.02 8.66
CA GLY A 249 -24.81 6.53 10.04
C GLY A 249 -24.10 5.63 11.06
N ASP A 250 -23.35 4.60 10.63
CA ASP A 250 -22.51 3.84 11.55
C ASP A 250 -21.39 4.74 12.09
N ARG A 251 -21.35 4.89 13.43
CA ARG A 251 -20.40 5.75 14.14
C ARG A 251 -19.77 5.02 15.33
N GLU A 252 -19.78 3.67 15.33
CA GLU A 252 -19.11 2.94 16.37
C GLU A 252 -17.58 3.15 16.29
N ALA A 253 -16.94 3.37 17.45
CA ALA A 253 -15.52 3.78 17.50
C ALA A 253 -14.60 2.78 16.80
N ASP A 254 -14.81 1.48 17.01
CA ASP A 254 -13.99 0.42 16.37
C ASP A 254 -14.20 0.38 14.84
N PHE A 255 -15.41 0.67 14.37
CA PHE A 255 -15.67 0.81 12.94
C PHE A 255 -14.94 2.04 12.38
N LEU A 256 -15.02 3.20 13.03
CA LEU A 256 -14.34 4.42 12.56
C LEU A 256 -12.82 4.25 12.52
N ARG A 257 -12.19 3.60 13.52
CA ARG A 257 -10.76 3.28 13.52
C ARG A 257 -10.37 2.41 12.32
N ARG A 258 -11.11 1.33 12.09
CA ARG A 258 -10.87 0.45 10.94
C ARG A 258 -11.05 1.18 9.63
N TYR A 259 -12.10 2.01 9.51
CA TYR A 259 -12.36 2.77 8.29
C TYR A 259 -11.25 3.79 8.00
N ILE A 260 -10.74 4.52 9.00
CA ILE A 260 -9.59 5.41 8.86
C ILE A 260 -8.35 4.63 8.38
N THR A 261 -8.09 3.47 8.98
CA THR A 261 -6.94 2.62 8.61
C THR A 261 -7.05 2.12 7.18
N THR A 262 -8.23 1.68 6.77
CA THR A 262 -8.51 1.21 5.40
C THR A 262 -8.39 2.33 4.37
N LEU A 263 -8.93 3.51 4.67
CA LEU A 263 -8.74 4.72 3.84
C LEU A 263 -7.28 5.09 3.70
N GLY A 264 -6.50 5.04 4.79
CA GLY A 264 -5.07 5.32 4.79
C GLY A 264 -4.27 4.34 3.95
N GLY A 265 -4.57 3.03 4.04
CA GLY A 265 -3.98 1.98 3.21
C GLY A 265 -4.28 2.16 1.72
N GLY A 266 -5.47 2.67 1.40
CA GLY A 266 -5.88 3.01 0.03
C GLY A 266 -5.47 4.41 -0.46
N TYR A 267 -4.69 5.18 0.32
CA TYR A 267 -4.33 6.58 -0.01
C TYR A 267 -5.54 7.50 -0.26
N ARG A 268 -6.65 7.25 0.46
CA ARG A 268 -7.85 8.10 0.42
C ARG A 268 -7.81 9.14 1.55
N PHE A 269 -6.69 9.87 1.62
CA PHE A 269 -6.45 10.87 2.66
C PHE A 269 -7.46 12.02 2.66
N ASP A 270 -8.11 12.28 1.54
CA ASP A 270 -9.18 13.27 1.37
C ASP A 270 -10.39 13.00 2.27
N LYS A 271 -10.68 11.73 2.60
CA LYS A 271 -11.84 11.31 3.41
C LYS A 271 -11.53 11.21 4.90
N ILE A 272 -10.28 11.03 5.27
CA ILE A 272 -9.87 10.76 6.66
C ILE A 272 -10.22 11.88 7.64
N PRO A 273 -10.05 13.18 7.33
CA PRO A 273 -10.30 14.24 8.30
C PRO A 273 -11.72 14.23 8.86
N ALA A 274 -12.73 14.00 8.03
CA ALA A 274 -14.12 13.93 8.47
C ALA A 274 -14.37 12.73 9.41
N VAL A 275 -13.77 11.57 9.12
CA VAL A 275 -13.92 10.36 9.93
C VAL A 275 -13.18 10.50 11.27
N LEU A 276 -12.00 11.14 11.27
CA LEU A 276 -11.26 11.48 12.51
C LEU A 276 -12.07 12.42 13.41
N ASP A 277 -12.70 13.42 12.83
CA ASP A 277 -13.55 14.36 13.58
C ASP A 277 -14.74 13.65 14.25
N GLU A 278 -15.37 12.69 13.54
CA GLU A 278 -16.43 11.86 14.11
C GLU A 278 -15.93 10.95 15.23
N LEU A 279 -14.79 10.28 15.03
CA LEU A 279 -14.16 9.44 16.06
C LEU A 279 -13.84 10.24 17.31
N CYS A 280 -13.25 11.42 17.15
CA CYS A 280 -12.90 12.30 18.26
C CYS A 280 -14.14 12.85 18.99
N ARG A 281 -15.23 13.17 18.28
CA ARG A 281 -16.51 13.56 18.89
C ARG A 281 -17.16 12.41 19.64
N LYS A 282 -17.12 11.19 19.09
CA LYS A 282 -17.70 10.00 19.72
C LYS A 282 -16.98 9.65 21.02
N ASN A 283 -15.65 9.62 20.99
CA ASN A 283 -14.85 9.24 22.15
C ASN A 283 -14.72 10.35 23.19
N GLY A 284 -14.69 11.63 22.79
CA GLY A 284 -14.52 12.76 23.70
C GLY A 284 -13.29 12.57 24.61
N GLU A 285 -13.49 12.67 25.93
CA GLU A 285 -12.42 12.51 26.92
C GLU A 285 -11.94 11.04 27.09
N THR A 286 -12.60 10.07 26.47
CA THR A 286 -12.20 8.64 26.50
C THR A 286 -11.28 8.24 25.36
N VAL A 287 -10.65 9.20 24.68
CA VAL A 287 -9.63 8.96 23.65
C VAL A 287 -8.54 8.04 24.21
N ASN A 288 -8.11 7.07 23.40
CA ASN A 288 -7.09 6.09 23.79
C ASN A 288 -5.83 6.18 22.92
N GLU A 289 -4.84 5.31 23.18
CA GLU A 289 -3.59 5.29 22.45
C GLU A 289 -3.79 5.01 20.95
N GLU A 290 -4.72 4.11 20.58
CA GLU A 290 -5.01 3.81 19.17
C GLU A 290 -5.56 5.04 18.45
N ASP A 291 -6.49 5.78 19.09
CA ASP A 291 -7.00 7.05 18.56
C ASP A 291 -5.86 8.06 18.34
N TRP A 292 -4.95 8.18 19.33
CA TRP A 292 -3.79 9.06 19.23
C TRP A 292 -2.89 8.69 18.05
N GLN A 293 -2.62 7.39 17.83
CA GLN A 293 -1.78 6.95 16.70
C GLN A 293 -2.43 7.30 15.35
N LEU A 294 -3.75 7.17 15.23
CA LEU A 294 -4.48 7.57 14.02
C LEU A 294 -4.45 9.09 13.81
N ILE A 295 -4.69 9.86 14.88
CA ILE A 295 -4.63 11.33 14.86
C ILE A 295 -3.22 11.77 14.43
N ARG A 296 -2.18 11.28 15.10
CA ARG A 296 -0.78 11.63 14.82
C ARG A 296 -0.38 11.32 13.38
N ARG A 297 -0.88 10.23 12.82
CA ARG A 297 -0.53 9.74 11.49
C ARG A 297 -1.23 10.49 10.37
N TYR A 298 -2.50 10.82 10.55
CA TYR A 298 -3.34 11.25 9.44
C TYR A 298 -3.84 12.69 9.53
N LEU A 299 -3.79 13.30 10.70
CA LEU A 299 -4.26 14.67 10.84
C LEU A 299 -3.24 15.66 10.27
N SER A 300 -3.71 16.50 9.35
CA SER A 300 -2.91 17.55 8.72
C SER A 300 -3.64 18.91 8.62
N ASP A 301 -4.96 18.95 8.88
CA ASP A 301 -5.73 20.18 8.82
C ASP A 301 -5.83 20.84 10.21
N PRO A 302 -5.19 22.04 10.39
CA PRO A 302 -5.26 22.76 11.65
C PRO A 302 -6.64 23.37 11.94
N SER A 303 -7.55 23.36 10.97
CA SER A 303 -8.92 23.88 11.16
C SER A 303 -9.92 22.79 11.60
N SER A 304 -9.48 21.51 11.64
CA SER A 304 -10.32 20.37 12.01
C SER A 304 -10.76 20.42 13.49
N TYR A 305 -11.91 19.82 13.78
CA TYR A 305 -12.35 19.64 15.15
C TYR A 305 -11.34 18.85 15.97
N THR A 306 -10.81 17.77 15.41
CA THR A 306 -9.83 16.91 16.09
C THR A 306 -8.58 17.65 16.48
N PHE A 307 -8.03 18.52 15.61
CA PHE A 307 -6.87 19.32 15.96
C PHE A 307 -7.14 20.28 17.12
N HIS A 308 -8.26 21.00 17.08
CA HIS A 308 -8.67 21.89 18.15
C HIS A 308 -8.94 21.15 19.47
N PHE A 309 -9.50 19.93 19.38
CA PHE A 309 -9.71 19.08 20.55
C PHE A 309 -8.38 18.69 21.20
N VAL A 310 -7.41 18.16 20.44
CA VAL A 310 -6.06 17.83 20.93
C VAL A 310 -5.40 19.05 21.58
N ALA A 311 -5.46 20.19 20.91
CA ALA A 311 -4.84 21.42 21.38
C ALA A 311 -5.50 22.00 22.64
N LYS A 312 -6.77 21.72 22.88
CA LYS A 312 -7.51 22.15 24.07
C LYS A 312 -7.32 21.18 25.26
N HIS A 313 -7.23 19.88 24.97
CA HIS A 313 -7.20 18.81 25.97
C HIS A 313 -5.82 18.09 25.97
N ARG A 314 -4.74 18.85 25.96
CA ARG A 314 -3.35 18.33 25.91
C ARG A 314 -3.07 17.26 26.97
N GLU A 315 -3.65 17.44 28.15
CA GLU A 315 -3.50 16.54 29.30
C GLU A 315 -3.97 15.11 29.01
N LEU A 316 -4.97 14.91 28.15
CA LEU A 316 -5.44 13.58 27.78
C LEU A 316 -4.41 12.81 26.95
N PHE A 317 -3.59 13.52 26.19
CA PHE A 317 -2.62 12.94 25.27
C PHE A 317 -1.25 12.72 25.89
N THR A 318 -0.95 13.38 27.02
CA THR A 318 0.34 13.20 27.72
C THR A 318 0.50 11.81 28.35
N ALA A 319 -0.54 10.99 28.38
CA ALA A 319 -0.45 9.57 28.70
C ALA A 319 0.23 8.74 27.58
N TYR A 320 0.27 9.24 26.33
CA TYR A 320 0.73 8.51 25.14
C TYR A 320 1.95 9.15 24.48
N ILE A 321 2.25 10.39 24.81
CA ILE A 321 3.37 11.17 24.23
C ILE A 321 3.92 12.18 25.25
N ALA A 322 5.23 12.41 25.24
CA ALA A 322 5.84 13.44 26.07
C ALA A 322 5.28 14.84 25.74
N PRO A 323 5.09 15.72 26.76
CA PRO A 323 4.52 17.05 26.54
C PRO A 323 5.27 17.86 25.47
N GLU A 324 6.61 17.79 25.45
CA GLU A 324 7.45 18.49 24.49
C GLU A 324 7.25 17.97 23.06
N GLU A 325 7.07 16.67 22.90
CA GLU A 325 6.79 16.05 21.60
C GLU A 325 5.37 16.39 21.11
N LEU A 326 4.39 16.49 22.01
CA LEU A 326 3.04 16.92 21.69
C LEU A 326 3.03 18.36 21.18
N GLU A 327 3.74 19.28 21.85
CA GLU A 327 3.86 20.67 21.41
C GLU A 327 4.59 20.77 20.06
N ALA A 328 5.65 20.00 19.86
CA ALA A 328 6.33 19.92 18.55
C ALA A 328 5.39 19.43 17.43
N TRP A 329 4.54 18.44 17.72
CA TRP A 329 3.55 17.96 16.77
C TRP A 329 2.47 19.01 16.47
N ILE A 330 1.93 19.68 17.49
CA ILE A 330 0.97 20.78 17.33
C ILE A 330 1.59 21.90 16.47
N GLN A 331 2.83 22.26 16.75
CA GLN A 331 3.58 23.25 16.00
C GLN A 331 3.72 22.85 14.52
N LYS A 332 4.07 21.59 14.26
CA LYS A 332 4.23 21.05 12.90
C LYS A 332 2.93 21.11 12.11
N VAL A 333 1.79 20.72 12.70
CA VAL A 333 0.47 20.74 12.06
C VAL A 333 0.05 22.17 11.67
N LEU A 334 0.41 23.16 12.46
CA LEU A 334 0.17 24.58 12.13
C LEU A 334 1.18 25.13 11.14
N TYR A 335 2.48 24.83 11.32
CA TYR A 335 3.56 25.39 10.50
C TYR A 335 3.42 25.03 9.03
N VAL A 336 3.19 23.76 8.72
CA VAL A 336 3.16 23.25 7.34
C VAL A 336 2.11 23.99 6.47
N PRO A 337 0.84 24.12 6.88
CA PRO A 337 -0.15 24.87 6.10
C PRO A 337 0.15 26.37 6.02
N VAL A 338 0.67 26.98 7.10
CA VAL A 338 1.06 28.41 7.11
C VAL A 338 2.19 28.64 6.10
N PHE A 339 3.25 27.82 6.20
CA PHE A 339 4.41 27.94 5.32
C PHE A 339 4.05 27.67 3.86
N ASN A 340 3.32 26.57 3.58
CA ASN A 340 2.92 26.20 2.23
C ASN A 340 1.99 27.24 1.58
N THR A 341 1.08 27.84 2.35
CA THR A 341 0.22 28.91 1.86
C THR A 341 1.06 30.10 1.38
N VAL A 342 2.02 30.56 2.19
CA VAL A 342 2.91 31.65 1.80
C VAL A 342 3.82 31.25 0.65
N ASN A 343 4.37 30.03 0.69
CA ASN A 343 5.25 29.53 -0.37
C ASN A 343 4.55 29.47 -1.73
N SER A 344 3.33 28.95 -1.78
CA SER A 344 2.53 28.92 -3.02
C SER A 344 2.22 30.29 -3.59
N LEU A 345 2.01 31.28 -2.71
CA LEU A 345 1.76 32.66 -3.16
C LEU A 345 3.02 33.36 -3.67
N VAL A 346 4.20 33.00 -3.17
CA VAL A 346 5.48 33.58 -3.59
C VAL A 346 6.03 32.95 -4.87
N PHE A 347 5.93 31.61 -5.00
CA PHE A 347 6.58 30.86 -6.08
C PHE A 347 5.63 30.37 -7.18
N ASP A 348 4.38 30.02 -6.80
CA ASP A 348 3.39 29.49 -7.75
C ASP A 348 2.43 30.56 -8.27
N GLU A 349 2.59 31.82 -7.85
CA GLU A 349 1.77 32.98 -8.22
C GLU A 349 0.26 32.75 -8.02
N LYS A 350 -0.12 31.95 -7.03
CA LYS A 350 -1.52 31.68 -6.69
C LYS A 350 -2.20 32.96 -6.17
N GLU A 351 -3.50 33.07 -6.43
CA GLU A 351 -4.31 34.16 -5.90
C GLU A 351 -4.33 34.17 -4.37
N TYR A 352 -4.25 35.37 -3.80
CA TYR A 352 -4.34 35.59 -2.35
C TYR A 352 -5.77 35.32 -1.84
N ASP A 353 -5.88 34.35 -0.95
CA ASP A 353 -7.12 34.03 -0.26
C ASP A 353 -7.14 34.64 1.15
N ALA A 354 -7.85 35.78 1.28
CA ALA A 354 -8.04 36.45 2.56
C ALA A 354 -8.78 35.60 3.60
N GLY A 355 -9.70 34.72 3.15
CA GLY A 355 -10.42 33.79 4.01
C GLY A 355 -9.46 32.77 4.64
N ARG A 356 -8.56 32.19 3.83
CA ARG A 356 -7.53 31.26 4.30
C ARG A 356 -6.59 31.90 5.33
N PHE A 357 -6.10 33.11 5.09
CA PHE A 357 -5.24 33.84 6.05
C PHE A 357 -5.98 34.14 7.36
N LYS A 358 -7.26 34.55 7.28
CA LYS A 358 -8.08 34.79 8.46
C LYS A 358 -8.28 33.50 9.28
N THR A 359 -8.54 32.40 8.63
CA THR A 359 -8.70 31.09 9.27
C THR A 359 -7.43 30.64 9.97
N LEU A 360 -6.27 30.65 9.28
CA LEU A 360 -4.97 30.30 9.87
C LEU A 360 -4.63 31.16 11.10
N ARG A 361 -4.87 32.48 11.04
CA ARG A 361 -4.67 33.38 12.18
C ARG A 361 -5.59 33.03 13.35
N LYS A 362 -6.83 32.63 13.08
CA LYS A 362 -7.78 32.20 14.10
C LYS A 362 -7.30 30.92 14.76
N ASP A 363 -6.91 29.91 13.99
CA ASP A 363 -6.46 28.62 14.50
C ASP A 363 -5.19 28.76 15.36
N ILE A 364 -4.19 29.56 14.91
CA ILE A 364 -3.01 29.88 15.71
C ILE A 364 -3.37 30.55 17.06
N LYS A 365 -4.37 31.44 17.06
CA LYS A 365 -4.82 32.12 18.28
C LYS A 365 -5.58 31.19 19.25
N ILE A 366 -6.41 30.30 18.74
CA ILE A 366 -7.19 29.33 19.53
C ILE A 366 -6.27 28.29 20.15
N VAL A 367 -5.39 27.72 19.36
CA VAL A 367 -4.49 26.63 19.75
C VAL A 367 -3.40 27.11 20.72
N ARG A 368 -2.98 28.39 20.64
CA ARG A 368 -1.97 29.00 21.49
C ARG A 368 -0.67 28.18 21.55
N PRO A 369 -0.05 27.85 20.40
CA PRO A 369 1.21 27.12 20.38
C PRO A 369 2.32 27.96 21.02
N GLU A 370 3.36 27.32 21.53
CA GLU A 370 4.51 28.02 22.12
C GLU A 370 5.14 29.05 21.16
N GLN A 371 5.23 28.70 19.87
CA GLN A 371 5.79 29.56 18.83
C GLN A 371 4.72 30.40 18.10
N LYS A 372 3.65 30.78 18.80
CA LYS A 372 2.56 31.58 18.25
C LYS A 372 3.02 32.86 17.53
N SER A 373 3.96 33.60 18.13
CA SER A 373 4.49 34.83 17.55
C SER A 373 5.24 34.58 16.25
N TYR A 374 5.98 33.49 16.16
CA TYR A 374 6.68 33.06 14.95
C TYR A 374 5.71 32.73 13.79
N LEU A 375 4.70 31.90 14.05
CA LEU A 375 3.71 31.53 13.03
C LEU A 375 2.93 32.74 12.52
N LEU A 376 2.52 33.64 13.40
CA LEU A 376 1.87 34.90 13.00
C LEU A 376 2.80 35.78 12.17
N SER A 377 4.11 35.80 12.50
CA SER A 377 5.10 36.59 11.75
C SER A 377 5.29 36.10 10.32
N ILE A 378 5.13 34.79 10.04
CA ILE A 378 5.16 34.25 8.66
C ILE A 378 3.98 34.83 7.84
N LEU A 379 2.79 34.89 8.43
CA LEU A 379 1.63 35.49 7.75
C LEU A 379 1.77 37.00 7.59
N ASP A 380 2.32 37.72 8.61
CA ASP A 380 2.55 39.15 8.55
C ASP A 380 3.65 39.53 7.54
N TYR A 381 4.63 38.68 7.38
CA TYR A 381 5.72 38.79 6.39
C TYR A 381 5.17 38.82 4.97
N TYR A 382 4.27 37.89 4.61
CA TYR A 382 3.63 37.89 3.30
C TYR A 382 2.62 39.04 3.13
N ASP A 383 1.83 39.36 4.14
CA ASP A 383 0.91 40.52 4.08
C ASP A 383 1.65 41.83 3.82
N ALA A 384 2.84 41.99 4.43
CA ALA A 384 3.69 43.16 4.18
C ALA A 384 4.19 43.18 2.72
N PHE A 385 4.63 42.04 2.17
CA PHE A 385 5.04 41.92 0.79
C PHE A 385 3.90 42.27 -0.21
N ARG A 386 2.72 41.69 0.04
CA ARG A 386 1.53 41.94 -0.79
C ARG A 386 1.13 43.43 -0.81
N MET A 387 1.30 44.11 0.31
CA MET A 387 0.99 45.54 0.49
C MET A 387 2.12 46.47 0.01
N ASP A 388 3.12 45.97 -0.70
CA ASP A 388 4.30 46.69 -1.17
C ASP A 388 5.13 47.38 -0.05
N LYS A 389 5.08 46.78 1.17
CA LYS A 389 5.80 47.27 2.35
C LYS A 389 7.10 46.50 2.56
N MET A 390 8.03 46.55 1.60
CA MET A 390 9.25 45.73 1.61
C MET A 390 10.15 46.04 2.84
N ASP A 391 10.19 47.25 3.34
CA ASP A 391 10.94 47.57 4.57
C ASP A 391 10.39 46.84 5.78
N LYS A 392 9.06 46.59 5.82
CA LYS A 392 8.44 45.78 6.86
C LYS A 392 8.78 44.29 6.65
N VAL A 393 8.86 43.82 5.42
CA VAL A 393 9.31 42.45 5.10
C VAL A 393 10.72 42.21 5.66
N LEU A 394 11.67 43.10 5.34
CA LEU A 394 13.03 43.05 5.82
C LEU A 394 13.11 43.15 7.36
N SER A 395 12.31 44.04 7.95
CA SER A 395 12.25 44.18 9.43
C SER A 395 11.77 42.90 10.13
N ILE A 396 10.69 42.25 9.58
CA ILE A 396 10.19 40.99 10.13
C ILE A 396 11.26 39.91 9.99
N PHE A 397 11.88 39.78 8.82
CA PHE A 397 12.93 38.79 8.59
C PHE A 397 14.08 38.92 9.60
N LYS A 398 14.61 40.12 9.76
CA LYS A 398 15.69 40.40 10.71
C LYS A 398 15.33 40.08 12.18
N LYS A 399 14.12 40.50 12.60
CA LYS A 399 13.68 40.34 13.98
C LYS A 399 13.25 38.94 14.37
N GLN A 400 12.66 38.20 13.44
CA GLN A 400 11.97 36.94 13.73
C GLN A 400 12.68 35.71 13.14
N PHE A 401 13.40 35.86 12.02
CA PHE A 401 13.90 34.72 11.29
C PHE A 401 15.42 34.57 11.26
N MET A 402 16.19 35.63 11.51
CA MET A 402 17.65 35.57 11.47
C MET A 402 18.26 34.61 12.48
N SER A 403 17.67 34.47 13.67
CA SER A 403 18.16 33.63 14.77
C SER A 403 17.70 32.15 14.64
N LEU A 404 16.87 31.83 13.68
CA LEU A 404 16.42 30.46 13.51
C LEU A 404 17.54 29.53 13.03
N PRO A 405 17.47 28.22 13.38
CA PRO A 405 18.34 27.22 12.78
C PRO A 405 18.31 27.29 11.24
N ALA A 406 19.40 26.94 10.58
CA ALA A 406 19.51 27.05 9.11
C ALA A 406 18.43 26.22 8.37
N SER A 407 18.09 25.04 8.90
CA SER A 407 17.01 24.18 8.37
C SER A 407 15.66 24.90 8.32
N ASP A 408 15.30 25.55 9.41
CA ASP A 408 13.99 26.19 9.60
C ASP A 408 13.89 27.53 8.85
N ARG A 409 15.01 28.22 8.71
CA ARG A 409 15.14 29.50 8.04
C ARG A 409 15.22 29.39 6.51
N TRP A 410 15.68 28.23 5.98
CA TRP A 410 15.98 28.05 4.57
C TRP A 410 14.85 28.50 3.64
N GLY A 411 13.64 27.98 3.82
CA GLY A 411 12.49 28.33 3.01
C GLY A 411 12.14 29.82 3.06
N LEU A 412 12.21 30.43 4.25
CA LEU A 412 11.95 31.87 4.43
C LEU A 412 13.02 32.72 3.75
N THR A 413 14.27 32.25 3.72
CA THR A 413 15.36 32.94 3.00
C THR A 413 15.15 32.91 1.49
N MET A 414 14.71 31.76 0.95
CA MET A 414 14.34 31.65 -0.46
C MET A 414 13.18 32.59 -0.83
N GLN A 415 12.17 32.66 0.05
CA GLN A 415 11.03 33.58 -0.13
C GLN A 415 11.49 35.06 -0.11
N LEU A 416 12.40 35.45 0.83
CA LEU A 416 12.94 36.80 0.88
C LEU A 416 13.62 37.17 -0.43
N ASN A 417 14.49 36.29 -0.94
CA ASN A 417 15.16 36.56 -2.23
C ASN A 417 14.15 36.73 -3.37
N ALA A 418 13.14 35.85 -3.48
CA ALA A 418 12.11 35.97 -4.51
C ALA A 418 11.32 37.28 -4.39
N MET A 419 10.93 37.68 -3.18
CA MET A 419 10.21 38.92 -2.90
C MET A 419 11.02 40.14 -3.28
N LEU A 420 12.32 40.18 -2.94
CA LEU A 420 13.22 41.29 -3.30
C LEU A 420 13.45 41.39 -4.81
N CYS A 421 13.63 40.25 -5.49
CA CYS A 421 13.74 40.21 -6.95
C CYS A 421 12.47 40.74 -7.64
N ALA A 422 11.30 40.42 -7.08
CA ALA A 422 10.02 40.87 -7.66
C ALA A 422 9.73 42.35 -7.45
N LYS A 423 9.92 42.85 -6.21
CA LYS A 423 9.43 44.19 -5.82
C LYS A 423 10.46 45.09 -5.10
N GLY A 424 11.66 44.60 -4.81
CA GLY A 424 12.68 45.38 -4.10
C GLY A 424 13.19 46.56 -4.90
N ASN A 425 13.36 47.73 -4.24
CA ASN A 425 14.12 48.82 -4.80
C ASN A 425 15.64 48.62 -4.52
N LYS A 426 16.51 49.50 -5.01
CA LYS A 426 17.96 49.37 -4.89
C LYS A 426 18.41 49.22 -3.45
N ALA A 427 17.99 50.11 -2.54
CA ALA A 427 18.37 50.08 -1.13
C ALA A 427 17.91 48.79 -0.41
N GLN A 428 16.70 48.32 -0.72
CA GLN A 428 16.13 47.09 -0.16
C GLN A 428 16.88 45.86 -0.67
N CYS A 429 17.27 45.82 -1.94
CA CYS A 429 18.10 44.74 -2.47
C CYS A 429 19.51 44.73 -1.86
N GLU A 430 20.12 45.89 -1.68
CA GLU A 430 21.43 46.05 -0.99
C GLU A 430 21.34 45.56 0.45
N GLU A 431 20.26 45.88 1.17
CA GLU A 431 20.01 45.36 2.53
C GLU A 431 19.81 43.83 2.52
N GLY A 432 19.09 43.28 1.54
CA GLY A 432 18.95 41.85 1.34
C GLY A 432 20.29 41.14 1.11
N LEU A 433 21.17 41.72 0.29
CA LEU A 433 22.55 41.25 0.12
C LEU A 433 23.33 41.21 1.43
N HIS A 434 23.19 42.25 2.25
CA HIS A 434 23.81 42.29 3.56
C HIS A 434 23.32 41.15 4.48
N ILE A 435 22.01 40.91 4.52
CA ILE A 435 21.40 39.81 5.25
C ILE A 435 21.97 38.46 4.77
N PHE A 436 22.00 38.20 3.46
CA PHE A 436 22.47 36.92 2.94
C PHE A 436 23.93 36.65 3.21
N ARG A 437 24.79 37.69 3.15
CA ARG A 437 26.22 37.62 3.54
C ARG A 437 26.42 37.29 5.01
N GLN A 438 25.49 37.63 5.89
CA GLN A 438 25.52 37.21 7.30
C GLN A 438 25.09 35.76 7.50
N LEU A 439 24.26 35.19 6.61
CA LEU A 439 23.67 33.88 6.75
C LEU A 439 24.48 32.77 6.11
N PHE A 440 25.28 33.09 5.08
CA PHE A 440 26.02 32.10 4.27
C PHE A 440 27.52 32.37 4.26
N ASN A 441 28.29 31.29 4.11
CA ASN A 441 29.74 31.42 3.91
C ASN A 441 30.01 32.11 2.54
N PRO A 442 31.01 32.99 2.44
CA PRO A 442 31.36 33.69 1.19
C PRO A 442 31.67 32.77 -0.01
N VAL A 443 32.05 31.52 0.22
CA VAL A 443 32.30 30.53 -0.85
C VAL A 443 31.07 29.70 -1.23
N ASP A 444 29.94 29.90 -0.55
CA ASP A 444 28.73 29.11 -0.77
C ASP A 444 28.13 29.44 -2.15
N PRO A 445 27.92 28.47 -3.05
CA PRO A 445 27.28 28.69 -4.34
C PRO A 445 25.88 29.33 -4.25
N ILE A 446 25.20 29.10 -3.15
CA ILE A 446 23.86 29.65 -2.90
C ILE A 446 23.92 31.16 -2.69
N LEU A 447 24.89 31.64 -1.88
CA LEU A 447 25.12 33.07 -1.72
C LEU A 447 25.40 33.74 -3.07
N LYS A 448 26.25 33.12 -3.91
CA LYS A 448 26.54 33.60 -5.26
C LYS A 448 25.30 33.73 -6.13
N ASN A 449 24.38 32.75 -6.03
CA ASN A 449 23.11 32.80 -6.78
C ASN A 449 22.22 33.96 -6.32
N PHE A 450 22.11 34.19 -5.00
CA PHE A 450 21.36 35.32 -4.46
C PHE A 450 21.99 36.66 -4.85
N GLU A 451 23.31 36.78 -4.77
CA GLU A 451 24.03 37.97 -5.20
C GLU A 451 23.80 38.27 -6.69
N ASN A 452 23.89 37.29 -7.55
CA ASN A 452 23.65 37.44 -8.98
C ASN A 452 22.19 37.89 -9.27
N ALA A 453 21.22 37.29 -8.59
CA ALA A 453 19.80 37.60 -8.76
C ALA A 453 19.50 39.05 -8.32
N LEU A 454 19.96 39.45 -7.14
CA LEU A 454 19.73 40.80 -6.62
C LEU A 454 20.51 41.87 -7.39
N ASN A 455 21.77 41.59 -7.77
CA ASN A 455 22.55 42.53 -8.63
C ASN A 455 21.91 42.73 -10.00
N LYS A 456 21.34 41.68 -10.59
CA LYS A 456 20.54 41.79 -11.82
C LYS A 456 19.33 42.71 -11.61
N ARG A 457 18.61 42.55 -10.48
CA ARG A 457 17.48 43.40 -10.12
C ARG A 457 17.93 44.87 -9.95
N ILE A 458 18.99 45.12 -9.21
CA ILE A 458 19.58 46.46 -8.98
C ILE A 458 19.94 47.13 -10.32
N GLY A 459 20.54 46.38 -11.25
CA GLY A 459 20.90 46.88 -12.59
C GLY A 459 19.71 47.15 -13.50
N SER A 460 18.51 46.66 -13.17
CA SER A 460 17.28 46.90 -13.92
C SER A 460 16.40 48.02 -13.37
N LEU A 461 16.79 48.61 -12.23
CA LEU A 461 16.11 49.72 -11.55
C LEU A 461 16.77 51.03 -11.91
#